data_2099d5b77c703510c13adc6fa9f99587
#
_entry.id   2099d5b77c703510c13adc6fa9f99587
#
_cell.length_a   1.000
_cell.length_b   1.000
_cell.length_c   1.000
_cell.angle_alpha   90.00
_cell.angle_beta   90.00
_cell.angle_gamma   90.00
#
_symmetry.space_group_name_H-M   'P 1'
#
loop_
_entity.id
_entity.type
_entity.pdbx_description
1 polymer ?
#
loop_
_entity_poly.entity_id
_entity_poly.type
_entity_poly.pdbx_seq_one_letter_code
_entity_poly.pdbx_strand_id
1 'polypeptide(L)'
;MKRCFFLIFFLASCSINETKNTPLFIAADSSSFVILDKNKFSGEGFEITKGKKDFIIVGLPYVDNEEIRNYGEYVIKVLPKFFGESRIEISDSNLVTPKLSDQERASAEYLKVKKIVKGKTSQFDNDFKFISPVNSVITSQFGKRRFINGNPRSPHMALDIRGNVGREIVAPKTGRVVMAEQHFYGGNKIILDHGGGLFTAYSHLNEFEVEEGDIVCKATLLDMLE
;
A
#
# COMPACT_ATOMS: atom_id res chain seq x y z
N MET A 1 61.65 -11.68 57.13
CA MET A 1 61.18 -12.47 55.98
C MET A 1 59.79 -11.96 55.58
N LYS A 2 59.69 -11.14 54.50
CA LYS A 2 58.46 -10.61 53.99
C LYS A 2 58.10 -11.42 52.72
N ARG A 3 56.95 -12.16 52.75
CA ARG A 3 56.42 -12.87 51.61
C ARG A 3 55.54 -11.94 50.78
N CYS A 4 55.99 -11.64 49.57
CA CYS A 4 55.12 -10.95 48.55
C CYS A 4 54.23 -11.96 47.91
N PHE A 5 52.90 -11.74 48.01
CA PHE A 5 51.89 -12.49 47.26
C PHE A 5 51.62 -11.74 45.96
N PHE A 6 51.95 -12.37 44.82
CA PHE A 6 51.59 -11.86 43.50
C PHE A 6 50.21 -12.41 43.12
N LEU A 7 49.21 -11.55 43.05
CA LEU A 7 47.88 -11.88 42.57
C LEU A 7 47.86 -11.69 41.05
N ILE A 8 47.81 -12.79 40.29
CA ILE A 8 47.67 -12.74 38.83
C ILE A 8 46.14 -12.63 38.52
N PHE A 9 45.72 -11.45 38.04
CA PHE A 9 44.40 -11.29 37.48
C PHE A 9 44.39 -11.82 36.06
N PHE A 10 43.68 -12.96 35.83
CA PHE A 10 43.28 -13.39 34.49
C PHE A 10 42.13 -12.50 34.05
N LEU A 11 42.39 -11.55 33.16
CA LEU A 11 41.37 -10.87 32.37
C LEU A 11 40.92 -11.86 31.31
N ALA A 12 39.77 -12.52 31.55
CA ALA A 12 39.05 -13.25 30.50
C ALA A 12 38.48 -12.20 29.53
N SER A 13 39.19 -11.98 28.43
CA SER A 13 38.67 -11.23 27.29
C SER A 13 37.51 -12.04 26.68
N CYS A 14 36.29 -11.71 27.06
CA CYS A 14 35.09 -12.19 26.37
C CYS A 14 35.01 -11.44 25.05
N SER A 15 35.58 -12.00 23.99
CA SER A 15 35.41 -11.52 22.65
C SER A 15 33.94 -11.87 22.24
N ILE A 16 33.06 -10.89 22.36
CA ILE A 16 31.75 -10.94 21.72
C ILE A 16 32.02 -10.91 20.22
N ASN A 17 31.97 -12.06 19.59
CA ASN A 17 31.89 -12.16 18.14
C ASN A 17 30.50 -11.63 17.75
N GLU A 18 30.35 -10.32 17.58
CA GLU A 18 29.27 -9.77 16.79
C GLU A 18 29.47 -10.28 15.35
N THR A 19 28.73 -11.32 14.99
CA THR A 19 28.53 -11.68 13.59
C THR A 19 27.80 -10.48 12.95
N LYS A 20 28.56 -9.54 12.38
CA LYS A 20 28.00 -8.48 11.54
C LYS A 20 27.32 -9.18 10.37
N ASN A 21 26.01 -9.41 10.50
CA ASN A 21 25.22 -9.83 9.34
C ASN A 21 25.38 -8.76 8.27
N THR A 22 25.99 -9.14 7.15
CA THR A 22 26.15 -8.23 6.02
C THR A 22 24.74 -7.92 5.49
N PRO A 23 24.34 -6.63 5.40
CA PRO A 23 23.02 -6.28 4.89
C PRO A 23 22.77 -6.85 3.50
N LEU A 24 21.53 -7.28 3.27
CA LEU A 24 21.06 -7.76 1.98
C LEU A 24 20.53 -6.58 1.18
N PHE A 25 21.29 -6.12 0.20
CA PHE A 25 20.93 -4.98 -0.64
C PHE A 25 20.01 -5.40 -1.79
N ILE A 26 18.88 -4.69 -1.95
CA ILE A 26 17.92 -4.87 -3.03
C ILE A 26 17.65 -3.50 -3.65
N ALA A 27 17.70 -3.40 -4.98
CA ALA A 27 17.19 -2.25 -5.70
C ALA A 27 15.84 -2.61 -6.32
N ALA A 28 14.85 -1.72 -6.17
CA ALA A 28 13.51 -1.95 -6.69
C ALA A 28 12.85 -0.63 -7.11
N ASP A 29 11.97 -0.69 -8.09
CA ASP A 29 11.26 0.46 -8.60
C ASP A 29 10.27 1.05 -7.58
N SER A 30 10.10 2.34 -7.63
CA SER A 30 9.02 3.09 -6.97
C SER A 30 7.66 2.46 -7.24
N SER A 31 6.80 2.40 -6.23
CA SER A 31 5.43 1.83 -6.30
C SER A 31 5.38 0.38 -6.78
N SER A 32 6.42 -0.38 -6.54
CA SER A 32 6.47 -1.83 -6.71
C SER A 32 6.34 -2.54 -5.37
N PHE A 33 6.70 -3.80 -5.33
CA PHE A 33 6.81 -4.55 -4.08
C PHE A 33 8.04 -5.46 -4.12
N VAL A 34 8.47 -5.90 -2.95
CA VAL A 34 9.52 -6.89 -2.77
C VAL A 34 8.99 -8.08 -1.98
N ILE A 35 9.56 -9.26 -2.24
CA ILE A 35 9.26 -10.48 -1.48
C ILE A 35 10.51 -10.84 -0.69
N LEU A 36 10.41 -10.83 0.63
CA LEU A 36 11.53 -10.99 1.56
C LEU A 36 11.36 -12.27 2.41
N ASP A 37 12.44 -12.90 2.80
CA ASP A 37 12.40 -14.00 3.75
C ASP A 37 11.95 -13.49 5.11
N LYS A 38 10.88 -14.06 5.67
CA LYS A 38 10.27 -13.64 6.93
C LYS A 38 11.25 -13.68 8.10
N ASN A 39 12.18 -14.64 8.11
CA ASN A 39 13.14 -14.81 9.21
C ASN A 39 14.22 -13.71 9.26
N LYS A 40 14.42 -12.97 8.15
CA LYS A 40 15.40 -11.88 8.01
C LYS A 40 14.75 -10.51 7.99
N PHE A 41 13.43 -10.49 8.01
CA PHE A 41 12.61 -9.28 7.90
C PHE A 41 12.26 -8.73 9.28
N SER A 42 12.22 -7.41 9.40
CA SER A 42 11.64 -6.70 10.54
C SER A 42 10.77 -5.56 10.02
N GLY A 43 9.49 -5.60 10.34
CA GLY A 43 8.53 -4.62 9.88
C GLY A 43 7.15 -5.23 9.66
N GLU A 44 6.41 -4.67 8.72
CA GLU A 44 5.04 -5.05 8.39
C GLU A 44 4.92 -5.37 6.91
N GLY A 45 4.08 -6.33 6.58
CA GLY A 45 3.81 -6.74 5.22
C GLY A 45 2.84 -7.90 5.17
N PHE A 46 2.45 -8.28 3.96
CA PHE A 46 1.54 -9.38 3.73
C PHE A 46 2.30 -10.70 3.71
N GLU A 47 1.92 -11.62 4.60
CA GLU A 47 2.58 -12.93 4.72
C GLU A 47 2.13 -13.90 3.62
N ILE A 48 3.08 -14.59 3.02
CA ILE A 48 2.82 -15.68 2.09
C ILE A 48 3.69 -16.91 2.43
N THR A 49 3.15 -18.09 2.17
CA THR A 49 3.88 -19.35 2.34
C THR A 49 4.13 -20.00 0.99
N LYS A 50 5.39 -20.35 0.70
CA LYS A 50 5.80 -21.15 -0.47
C LYS A 50 6.52 -22.42 -0.03
N GLY A 51 5.86 -23.55 -0.17
CA GLY A 51 6.39 -24.84 0.30
C GLY A 51 6.54 -24.84 1.83
N LYS A 52 7.79 -24.92 2.33
CA LYS A 52 8.10 -24.90 3.77
C LYS A 52 8.69 -23.58 4.26
N LYS A 53 8.61 -22.51 3.46
CA LYS A 53 9.19 -21.21 3.78
C LYS A 53 8.13 -20.12 3.77
N ASP A 54 8.24 -19.22 4.74
CA ASP A 54 7.41 -18.02 4.87
C ASP A 54 8.15 -16.80 4.35
N PHE A 55 7.44 -15.98 3.62
CA PHE A 55 7.90 -14.74 3.03
C PHE A 55 6.96 -13.60 3.40
N ILE A 56 7.47 -12.38 3.31
CA ILE A 56 6.70 -11.14 3.47
C ILE A 56 6.72 -10.38 2.14
N ILE A 57 5.54 -9.94 1.70
CA ILE A 57 5.41 -8.98 0.61
C ILE A 57 5.35 -7.58 1.24
N VAL A 58 6.25 -6.71 0.81
CA VAL A 58 6.33 -5.32 1.26
C VAL A 58 6.12 -4.40 0.08
N GLY A 59 5.07 -3.56 0.13
CA GLY A 59 4.83 -2.51 -0.84
C GLY A 59 5.83 -1.38 -0.70
N LEU A 60 6.31 -0.86 -1.82
CA LEU A 60 7.26 0.26 -1.85
C LEU A 60 6.53 1.57 -2.19
N PRO A 61 6.93 2.71 -1.61
CA PRO A 61 6.27 3.99 -1.84
C PRO A 61 6.48 4.49 -3.28
N TYR A 62 5.62 5.41 -3.71
CA TYR A 62 5.91 6.29 -4.82
C TYR A 62 6.99 7.29 -4.37
N VAL A 63 8.08 7.39 -5.12
CA VAL A 63 9.18 8.31 -4.83
C VAL A 63 9.59 9.06 -6.10
N ASP A 64 9.89 10.36 -5.95
CA ASP A 64 10.45 11.20 -7.03
C ASP A 64 11.98 11.19 -7.04
N ASN A 65 12.61 10.82 -5.92
CA ASN A 65 14.05 10.66 -5.75
C ASN A 65 14.35 9.31 -5.11
N GLU A 66 15.59 8.85 -5.20
CA GLU A 66 16.03 7.62 -4.54
C GLU A 66 15.79 7.70 -3.02
N GLU A 67 15.20 6.63 -2.46
CA GLU A 67 15.03 6.45 -1.01
C GLU A 67 15.64 5.13 -0.56
N ILE A 68 16.16 5.13 0.67
CA ILE A 68 16.63 3.90 1.34
C ILE A 68 15.64 3.52 2.43
N ARG A 69 15.24 2.26 2.42
CA ARG A 69 14.36 1.63 3.42
C ARG A 69 15.06 0.44 4.05
N ASN A 70 14.97 0.34 5.38
CA ASN A 70 15.59 -0.74 6.15
C ASN A 70 14.50 -1.64 6.75
N TYR A 71 14.62 -2.96 6.54
CA TYR A 71 13.68 -3.96 7.00
C TYR A 71 14.45 -5.18 7.55
N GLY A 72 14.87 -5.11 8.82
CA GLY A 72 15.71 -6.15 9.42
C GLY A 72 17.08 -6.23 8.76
N GLU A 73 17.42 -7.38 8.16
CA GLU A 73 18.68 -7.55 7.44
C GLU A 73 18.66 -6.92 6.02
N TYR A 74 17.50 -6.48 5.54
CA TYR A 74 17.35 -5.93 4.19
C TYR A 74 17.53 -4.42 4.16
N VAL A 75 18.31 -3.95 3.18
CA VAL A 75 18.45 -2.55 2.79
C VAL A 75 17.91 -2.41 1.37
N ILE A 76 16.76 -1.74 1.24
CA ILE A 76 16.06 -1.58 -0.05
C ILE A 76 16.28 -0.17 -0.56
N LYS A 77 16.90 -0.08 -1.73
CA LYS A 77 17.03 1.16 -2.50
C LYS A 77 15.83 1.27 -3.42
N VAL A 78 14.91 2.19 -3.10
CA VAL A 78 13.74 2.49 -3.94
C VAL A 78 14.15 3.50 -5.00
N LEU A 79 14.03 3.12 -6.26
CA LEU A 79 14.42 3.92 -7.41
C LEU A 79 13.21 4.67 -7.98
N PRO A 80 13.31 5.97 -8.31
CA PRO A 80 12.23 6.68 -8.97
C PRO A 80 11.92 6.05 -10.33
N LYS A 81 10.63 6.03 -10.68
CA LYS A 81 10.16 5.49 -11.95
C LYS A 81 9.25 6.48 -12.65
N PHE A 82 9.47 6.68 -13.93
CA PHE A 82 8.60 7.50 -14.75
C PHE A 82 7.43 6.67 -15.29
N PHE A 83 6.22 7.01 -14.85
CA PHE A 83 4.98 6.33 -15.25
C PHE A 83 4.23 7.03 -16.40
N GLY A 84 4.82 8.06 -17.00
CA GLY A 84 4.20 8.90 -18.02
C GLY A 84 3.49 10.12 -17.44
N GLU A 85 2.78 10.83 -18.32
CA GLU A 85 2.02 12.05 -17.98
C GLU A 85 0.55 11.89 -18.39
N SER A 86 -0.32 12.63 -17.69
CA SER A 86 -1.73 12.81 -18.01
C SER A 86 -2.05 14.29 -17.95
N ARG A 87 -2.58 14.83 -19.06
CA ARG A 87 -3.01 16.23 -19.16
C ARG A 87 -4.51 16.24 -19.34
N ILE A 88 -5.22 16.88 -18.41
CA ILE A 88 -6.68 16.86 -18.33
C ILE A 88 -7.17 18.29 -18.27
N GLU A 89 -8.17 18.60 -19.08
CA GLU A 89 -8.91 19.86 -19.00
C GLU A 89 -10.21 19.60 -18.25
N ILE A 90 -10.43 20.36 -17.16
CA ILE A 90 -11.63 20.31 -16.35
C ILE A 90 -12.29 21.67 -16.40
N SER A 91 -13.52 21.70 -16.92
CA SER A 91 -14.32 22.94 -17.02
C SER A 91 -15.01 23.32 -15.71
N ASP A 92 -15.31 22.35 -14.85
CA ASP A 92 -15.89 22.61 -13.54
C ASP A 92 -14.86 23.24 -12.60
N SER A 93 -15.00 24.54 -12.37
CA SER A 93 -14.12 25.32 -11.49
C SER A 93 -14.15 24.83 -10.04
N ASN A 94 -15.26 24.24 -9.57
CA ASN A 94 -15.35 23.71 -8.20
C ASN A 94 -14.46 22.49 -7.98
N LEU A 95 -14.22 21.68 -9.00
CA LEU A 95 -13.29 20.54 -8.93
C LEU A 95 -11.84 20.99 -9.05
N VAL A 96 -11.55 22.10 -9.72
CA VAL A 96 -10.19 22.64 -9.90
C VAL A 96 -9.76 23.51 -8.73
N THR A 97 -10.67 24.39 -8.27
CA THR A 97 -10.47 25.31 -7.14
C THR A 97 -11.70 25.25 -6.23
N PRO A 98 -11.81 24.20 -5.39
CA PRO A 98 -12.97 24.00 -4.53
C PRO A 98 -13.15 25.14 -3.51
N LYS A 99 -14.39 25.34 -3.05
CA LYS A 99 -14.69 26.21 -1.91
C LYS A 99 -13.97 25.72 -0.66
N LEU A 100 -13.78 26.58 0.33
CA LEU A 100 -13.10 26.22 1.58
C LEU A 100 -13.74 25.01 2.27
N SER A 101 -15.08 24.98 2.35
CA SER A 101 -15.83 23.85 2.92
C SER A 101 -15.55 22.52 2.21
N ASP A 102 -15.41 22.53 0.89
CA ASP A 102 -15.14 21.34 0.09
C ASP A 102 -13.68 20.89 0.24
N GLN A 103 -12.75 21.85 0.40
CA GLN A 103 -11.35 21.56 0.73
C GLN A 103 -11.21 20.94 2.12
N GLU A 104 -11.93 21.45 3.11
CA GLU A 104 -11.97 20.91 4.47
C GLU A 104 -12.55 19.49 4.48
N ARG A 105 -13.67 19.27 3.76
CA ARG A 105 -14.28 17.96 3.57
C ARG A 105 -13.28 16.98 2.93
N ALA A 106 -12.70 17.32 1.79
CA ALA A 106 -11.74 16.45 1.09
C ALA A 106 -10.51 16.13 1.95
N SER A 107 -10.05 17.11 2.77
CA SER A 107 -8.95 16.92 3.71
C SER A 107 -9.32 15.95 4.83
N ALA A 108 -10.51 16.06 5.40
CA ALA A 108 -11.01 15.14 6.43
C ALA A 108 -11.16 13.72 5.88
N GLU A 109 -11.73 13.57 4.68
CA GLU A 109 -11.85 12.28 3.97
C GLU A 109 -10.47 11.64 3.73
N TYR A 110 -9.50 12.41 3.28
CA TYR A 110 -8.11 11.94 3.10
C TYR A 110 -7.51 11.44 4.42
N LEU A 111 -7.66 12.20 5.51
CA LEU A 111 -7.14 11.80 6.82
C LEU A 111 -7.83 10.54 7.35
N LYS A 112 -9.14 10.38 7.10
CA LYS A 112 -9.88 9.16 7.45
C LYS A 112 -9.33 7.95 6.71
N VAL A 113 -9.17 8.02 5.39
CA VAL A 113 -8.54 6.96 4.58
C VAL A 113 -7.14 6.64 5.08
N LYS A 114 -6.32 7.68 5.31
CA LYS A 114 -4.95 7.50 5.82
C LYS A 114 -4.90 6.80 7.19
N LYS A 115 -5.90 7.02 8.04
CA LYS A 115 -6.03 6.33 9.32
C LYS A 115 -6.41 4.85 9.13
N ILE A 116 -7.37 4.58 8.24
CA ILE A 116 -7.84 3.22 7.94
C ILE A 116 -6.70 2.34 7.40
N VAL A 117 -5.98 2.81 6.38
CA VAL A 117 -4.90 2.01 5.75
C VAL A 117 -3.64 1.85 6.62
N LYS A 118 -3.59 2.50 7.78
CA LYS A 118 -2.59 2.23 8.82
C LYS A 118 -3.04 1.16 9.82
N GLY A 119 -4.30 0.74 9.75
CA GLY A 119 -4.83 -0.32 10.59
C GLY A 119 -4.14 -1.65 10.30
N LYS A 120 -4.11 -2.49 11.33
CA LYS A 120 -3.52 -3.84 11.26
C LYS A 120 -4.60 -4.83 11.59
N THR A 121 -4.87 -5.71 10.65
CA THR A 121 -5.79 -6.84 10.87
C THR A 121 -5.09 -8.13 10.51
N SER A 122 -5.59 -9.23 11.06
CA SER A 122 -5.15 -10.56 10.67
C SER A 122 -5.55 -10.85 9.22
N GLN A 123 -4.68 -11.53 8.49
CA GLN A 123 -4.97 -11.98 7.13
C GLN A 123 -6.08 -13.02 7.13
N PHE A 124 -6.92 -13.01 6.10
CA PHE A 124 -7.94 -14.04 5.86
C PHE A 124 -7.31 -15.32 5.30
N ASP A 125 -6.25 -15.17 4.53
CA ASP A 125 -5.46 -16.26 3.95
C ASP A 125 -4.05 -15.78 3.60
N ASN A 126 -3.14 -16.72 3.31
CA ASN A 126 -1.76 -16.45 2.89
C ASN A 126 -1.58 -16.60 1.37
N ASP A 127 -2.66 -16.41 0.59
CA ASP A 127 -2.64 -16.45 -0.86
C ASP A 127 -2.67 -15.02 -1.44
N PHE A 128 -1.64 -14.64 -2.18
CA PHE A 128 -1.54 -13.34 -2.87
C PHE A 128 -2.12 -13.41 -4.28
N LYS A 129 -3.29 -14.05 -4.44
CA LYS A 129 -3.99 -14.17 -5.72
C LYS A 129 -5.24 -13.32 -5.78
N PHE A 130 -5.27 -12.40 -6.73
CA PHE A 130 -6.38 -11.51 -7.02
C PHE A 130 -7.04 -11.87 -8.34
N ILE A 131 -8.34 -11.62 -8.42
CA ILE A 131 -9.05 -11.52 -9.70
C ILE A 131 -9.18 -10.05 -10.10
N SER A 132 -9.47 -9.77 -11.37
CA SER A 132 -9.83 -8.42 -11.77
C SER A 132 -11.16 -8.01 -11.13
N PRO A 133 -11.29 -6.83 -10.52
CA PRO A 133 -12.55 -6.37 -9.95
C PRO A 133 -13.60 -6.08 -11.02
N VAL A 134 -13.17 -5.81 -12.24
CA VAL A 134 -14.03 -5.58 -13.40
C VAL A 134 -13.36 -6.14 -14.66
N ASN A 135 -14.13 -6.82 -15.49
CA ASN A 135 -13.64 -7.35 -16.77
C ASN A 135 -13.72 -6.27 -17.86
N SER A 136 -12.72 -5.39 -17.92
CA SER A 136 -12.70 -4.29 -18.88
C SER A 136 -11.26 -3.84 -19.18
N VAL A 137 -11.13 -2.80 -20.03
CA VAL A 137 -9.84 -2.26 -20.44
C VAL A 137 -9.35 -1.15 -19.51
N ILE A 138 -8.04 -1.08 -19.30
CA ILE A 138 -7.40 0.00 -18.57
C ILE A 138 -7.40 1.24 -19.45
N THR A 139 -7.91 2.36 -18.92
CA THR A 139 -7.97 3.66 -19.58
C THR A 139 -6.89 4.61 -19.11
N SER A 140 -6.47 4.51 -17.84
CA SER A 140 -5.32 5.25 -17.34
C SER A 140 -4.49 4.40 -16.39
N GLN A 141 -3.19 4.43 -16.60
CA GLN A 141 -2.21 3.71 -15.79
C GLN A 141 -1.94 4.44 -14.47
N PHE A 142 -1.56 3.66 -13.46
CA PHE A 142 -1.06 4.15 -12.17
C PHE A 142 0.22 5.00 -12.33
N GLY A 143 0.39 5.97 -11.42
CA GLY A 143 1.64 6.71 -11.23
C GLY A 143 1.87 7.86 -12.20
N LYS A 144 0.99 8.08 -13.19
CA LYS A 144 1.16 9.19 -14.15
C LYS A 144 1.23 10.55 -13.45
N ARG A 145 2.20 11.37 -13.81
CA ARG A 145 2.23 12.78 -13.45
C ARG A 145 1.02 13.46 -14.05
N ARG A 146 0.24 14.15 -13.20
CA ARG A 146 -1.03 14.74 -13.61
C ARG A 146 -0.91 16.26 -13.74
N PHE A 147 -1.44 16.78 -14.84
CA PHE A 147 -1.61 18.21 -15.08
C PHE A 147 -3.10 18.48 -15.31
N ILE A 148 -3.67 19.38 -14.53
CA ILE A 148 -5.06 19.81 -14.69
C ILE A 148 -5.05 21.29 -15.09
N ASN A 149 -5.65 21.62 -16.24
CA ASN A 149 -5.65 22.95 -16.81
C ASN A 149 -4.23 23.56 -16.86
N GLY A 150 -3.26 22.75 -17.30
CA GLY A 150 -1.85 23.11 -17.38
C GLY A 150 -1.07 23.11 -16.06
N ASN A 151 -1.73 23.04 -14.91
CA ASN A 151 -1.10 23.10 -13.58
C ASN A 151 -0.75 21.70 -13.05
N PRO A 152 0.45 21.51 -12.47
CA PRO A 152 0.84 20.22 -11.89
C PRO A 152 -0.03 19.88 -10.68
N ARG A 153 -0.38 18.62 -10.54
CA ARG A 153 -1.16 18.03 -9.44
C ARG A 153 -0.45 16.77 -8.92
N SER A 154 -0.96 16.23 -7.80
CA SER A 154 -0.50 14.94 -7.28
C SER A 154 -0.60 13.86 -8.36
N PRO A 155 0.36 12.93 -8.42
CA PRO A 155 0.33 11.82 -9.36
C PRO A 155 -0.96 11.01 -9.26
N HIS A 156 -1.33 10.33 -10.34
CA HIS A 156 -2.49 9.44 -10.38
C HIS A 156 -2.20 8.15 -9.63
N MET A 157 -2.53 8.09 -8.34
CA MET A 157 -2.26 6.94 -7.47
C MET A 157 -3.33 5.85 -7.56
N ALA A 158 -3.89 5.64 -8.76
CA ALA A 158 -4.90 4.63 -9.05
C ALA A 158 -4.72 4.06 -10.46
N LEU A 159 -5.47 3.01 -10.74
CA LEU A 159 -5.63 2.43 -12.06
C LEU A 159 -7.07 2.72 -12.51
N ASP A 160 -7.25 3.45 -13.62
CA ASP A 160 -8.58 3.66 -14.16
C ASP A 160 -8.91 2.52 -15.12
N ILE A 161 -10.03 1.87 -14.87
CA ILE A 161 -10.57 0.79 -15.70
C ILE A 161 -11.90 1.28 -16.25
N ARG A 162 -12.13 1.08 -17.55
CA ARG A 162 -13.39 1.50 -18.20
C ARG A 162 -14.57 0.78 -17.56
N GLY A 163 -15.53 1.55 -17.09
CA GLY A 163 -16.83 1.05 -16.70
C GLY A 163 -17.89 1.43 -17.73
N ASN A 164 -18.81 0.52 -18.04
CA ASN A 164 -20.05 0.84 -18.72
C ASN A 164 -21.18 0.68 -17.72
N VAL A 165 -22.26 1.42 -17.90
CA VAL A 165 -23.49 1.30 -17.10
C VAL A 165 -23.90 -0.17 -16.94
N GLY A 166 -24.27 -0.56 -15.73
CA GLY A 166 -24.65 -1.94 -15.38
C GLY A 166 -23.49 -2.94 -15.29
N ARG A 167 -22.23 -2.48 -15.32
CA ARG A 167 -21.08 -3.38 -15.16
C ARG A 167 -20.84 -3.69 -13.68
N GLU A 168 -20.80 -4.98 -13.36
CA GLU A 168 -20.49 -5.46 -12.01
C GLU A 168 -19.05 -5.17 -11.59
N ILE A 169 -18.89 -4.69 -10.37
CA ILE A 169 -17.62 -4.53 -9.66
C ILE A 169 -17.59 -5.55 -8.53
N VAL A 170 -16.61 -6.44 -8.56
CA VAL A 170 -16.51 -7.53 -7.57
C VAL A 170 -15.27 -7.41 -6.70
N ALA A 171 -15.36 -7.98 -5.50
CA ALA A 171 -14.22 -8.09 -4.58
C ALA A 171 -13.12 -8.96 -5.22
N PRO A 172 -11.89 -8.47 -5.42
CA PRO A 172 -10.83 -9.23 -6.06
C PRO A 172 -10.25 -10.32 -5.17
N LYS A 173 -10.48 -10.22 -3.86
CA LYS A 173 -10.01 -11.14 -2.82
C LYS A 173 -10.92 -10.99 -1.60
N THR A 174 -10.99 -12.05 -0.78
CA THR A 174 -11.69 -12.00 0.50
C THR A 174 -11.15 -10.86 1.37
N GLY A 175 -12.03 -10.12 2.02
CA GLY A 175 -11.67 -8.97 2.87
C GLY A 175 -12.83 -8.47 3.69
N ARG A 176 -12.56 -7.51 4.56
CA ARG A 176 -13.57 -6.76 5.33
C ARG A 176 -13.78 -5.39 4.69
N VAL A 177 -15.02 -4.99 4.54
CA VAL A 177 -15.38 -3.62 4.18
C VAL A 177 -15.05 -2.71 5.37
N VAL A 178 -14.08 -1.83 5.21
CA VAL A 178 -13.63 -0.88 6.24
C VAL A 178 -14.02 0.55 5.93
N MET A 179 -14.65 0.76 4.79
CA MET A 179 -15.27 2.02 4.37
C MET A 179 -16.24 1.76 3.23
N ALA A 180 -17.44 2.34 3.30
CA ALA A 180 -18.41 2.46 2.21
C ALA A 180 -19.07 3.84 2.35
N GLU A 181 -18.51 4.88 1.69
CA GLU A 181 -18.91 6.28 1.87
C GLU A 181 -18.75 7.10 0.58
N GLN A 182 -19.55 8.16 0.47
CA GLN A 182 -19.41 9.15 -0.60
C GLN A 182 -18.33 10.17 -0.25
N HIS A 183 -17.36 10.34 -1.17
CA HIS A 183 -16.26 11.28 -1.09
C HIS A 183 -16.38 12.41 -2.11
N PHE A 184 -15.86 13.58 -1.79
CA PHE A 184 -15.94 14.77 -2.66
C PHE A 184 -15.34 14.54 -4.05
N TYR A 185 -14.10 14.02 -4.11
CA TYR A 185 -13.45 13.72 -5.40
C TYR A 185 -13.69 12.31 -5.90
N GLY A 186 -13.89 11.36 -5.01
CA GLY A 186 -13.93 9.94 -5.33
C GLY A 186 -15.34 9.41 -5.63
N GLY A 187 -16.39 10.22 -5.44
CA GLY A 187 -17.76 9.71 -5.48
C GLY A 187 -17.99 8.63 -4.43
N ASN A 188 -18.88 7.69 -4.69
CA ASN A 188 -19.06 6.53 -3.83
C ASN A 188 -17.79 5.69 -3.82
N LYS A 189 -17.30 5.37 -2.62
CA LYS A 189 -16.03 4.72 -2.39
C LYS A 189 -16.15 3.55 -1.43
N ILE A 190 -15.57 2.41 -1.81
CA ILE A 190 -15.40 1.25 -0.94
C ILE A 190 -13.91 1.02 -0.70
N ILE A 191 -13.56 0.64 0.54
CA ILE A 191 -12.22 0.13 0.88
C ILE A 191 -12.39 -1.24 1.53
N LEU A 192 -11.66 -2.22 1.01
CA LEU A 192 -11.55 -3.57 1.58
C LEU A 192 -10.19 -3.72 2.26
N ASP A 193 -10.21 -4.24 3.49
CA ASP A 193 -9.03 -4.71 4.21
C ASP A 193 -8.91 -6.23 4.03
N HIS A 194 -7.82 -6.67 3.41
CA HIS A 194 -7.50 -8.08 3.20
C HIS A 194 -6.62 -8.68 4.31
N GLY A 195 -6.30 -7.85 5.33
CA GLY A 195 -5.36 -8.19 6.39
C GLY A 195 -3.89 -8.01 5.99
N GLY A 196 -3.00 -8.06 6.98
CA GLY A 196 -1.56 -7.92 6.76
C GLY A 196 -1.13 -6.57 6.16
N GLY A 197 -1.94 -5.51 6.32
CA GLY A 197 -1.68 -4.20 5.74
C GLY A 197 -1.99 -4.08 4.24
N LEU A 198 -2.73 -5.03 3.68
CA LEU A 198 -3.13 -5.07 2.28
C LEU A 198 -4.57 -4.57 2.11
N PHE A 199 -4.75 -3.49 1.36
CA PHE A 199 -6.05 -2.88 1.10
C PHE A 199 -6.30 -2.75 -0.39
N THR A 200 -7.57 -2.81 -0.80
CA THR A 200 -8.02 -2.38 -2.13
C THR A 200 -9.09 -1.31 -1.99
N ALA A 201 -9.09 -0.33 -2.90
CA ALA A 201 -10.04 0.78 -2.88
C ALA A 201 -10.67 0.96 -4.25
N TYR A 202 -11.97 1.26 -4.25
CA TYR A 202 -12.80 1.47 -5.43
C TYR A 202 -13.45 2.84 -5.30
N SER A 203 -13.49 3.59 -6.38
CA SER A 203 -14.07 4.94 -6.42
C SER A 203 -14.94 5.08 -7.65
N HIS A 204 -15.78 6.13 -7.67
CA HIS A 204 -16.72 6.43 -8.73
C HIS A 204 -17.76 5.30 -8.94
N LEU A 205 -18.17 4.71 -7.82
CA LEU A 205 -19.21 3.70 -7.78
C LEU A 205 -20.60 4.36 -7.84
N ASN A 206 -21.59 3.60 -8.29
CA ASN A 206 -22.98 4.08 -8.36
C ASN A 206 -23.68 3.95 -7.01
N GLU A 207 -23.77 2.74 -6.48
CA GLU A 207 -24.43 2.39 -5.23
C GLU A 207 -23.52 1.49 -4.40
N PHE A 208 -23.93 1.20 -3.16
CA PHE A 208 -23.22 0.27 -2.30
C PHE A 208 -24.07 -1.01 -2.16
N GLU A 209 -23.55 -2.14 -2.63
CA GLU A 209 -24.12 -3.46 -2.40
C GLU A 209 -23.60 -4.10 -1.12
N VAL A 210 -22.74 -3.37 -0.37
CA VAL A 210 -22.12 -3.82 0.86
C VAL A 210 -22.03 -2.67 1.87
N GLU A 211 -21.97 -3.01 3.16
CA GLU A 211 -21.88 -2.05 4.27
C GLU A 211 -20.53 -2.17 5.01
N GLU A 212 -20.14 -1.09 5.71
CA GLU A 212 -18.97 -1.11 6.58
C GLU A 212 -19.14 -2.17 7.68
N GLY A 213 -18.13 -3.02 7.81
CA GLY A 213 -18.12 -4.17 8.73
C GLY A 213 -18.33 -5.51 8.05
N ASP A 214 -18.91 -5.55 6.85
CA ASP A 214 -19.15 -6.80 6.12
C ASP A 214 -17.84 -7.53 5.81
N ILE A 215 -17.93 -8.87 5.84
CA ILE A 215 -16.89 -9.75 5.30
C ILE A 215 -17.35 -10.23 3.94
N VAL A 216 -16.62 -9.84 2.91
CA VAL A 216 -16.90 -10.23 1.53
C VAL A 216 -15.93 -11.32 1.07
N CYS A 217 -16.45 -12.35 0.43
CA CYS A 217 -15.62 -13.35 -0.25
C CYS A 217 -15.11 -12.81 -1.59
N LYS A 218 -14.05 -13.42 -2.10
CA LYS A 218 -13.61 -13.15 -3.49
C LYS A 218 -14.77 -13.37 -4.47
N ALA A 219 -14.94 -12.46 -5.43
CA ALA A 219 -16.02 -12.37 -6.39
C ALA A 219 -17.39 -11.94 -5.85
N THR A 220 -17.50 -11.55 -4.56
CA THR A 220 -18.71 -10.89 -4.06
C THR A 220 -18.95 -9.58 -4.82
N LEU A 221 -20.18 -9.30 -5.22
CA LEU A 221 -20.59 -8.04 -5.83
C LEU A 221 -20.42 -6.90 -4.84
N LEU A 222 -19.74 -5.85 -5.23
CA LEU A 222 -19.52 -4.63 -4.43
C LEU A 222 -20.42 -3.49 -4.91
N ASP A 223 -20.63 -3.43 -6.23
CA ASP A 223 -21.38 -2.37 -6.89
C ASP A 223 -21.69 -2.72 -8.34
N MET A 224 -22.67 -2.02 -8.94
CA MET A 224 -22.86 -1.94 -10.38
C MET A 224 -22.63 -0.51 -10.84
N LEU A 225 -21.88 -0.33 -11.93
CA LEU A 225 -21.63 1.00 -12.50
C LEU A 225 -22.91 1.59 -13.11
N GLU A 226 -23.10 2.88 -12.92
CA GLU A 226 -24.18 3.66 -13.54
C GLU A 226 -23.94 3.92 -15.04
#